data_e5850ea58d1859fe6c680fb39fb5c774
#
_entry.id   e5850ea58d1859fe6c680fb39fb5c774
#
_cell.length_a   1.000
_cell.length_b   1.000
_cell.length_c   1.000
_cell.angle_alpha   90.00
_cell.angle_beta   90.00
_cell.angle_gamma   90.00
#
_symmetry.space_group_name_H-M   'P 1'
#
loop_
_entity.id
_entity.type
_entity.pdbx_description
1 polymer ?
#
loop_
_entity_poly.entity_id
_entity_poly.type
_entity_poly.pdbx_seq_one_letter_code
_entity_poly.pdbx_strand_id
1 'polypeptide(L)'
;KDVKPVSSSKKEVENLYFSSNEDYVYKCQMEVYGNDITGILIIKKISETTHRVVMTSDFGNKMIDFEISDNDFKLNYVLADLDKKLVINFLKNDFQELLKRKFSVNESFEDTKSIISLSKMGKKSYYLFFDKENSLLTKIIYTKKNREKINFSFEAKKPTFAEMIYLEHKDFKINIKLFQITETD
;
A
#
# COMPACT_ATOMS: atom_id res chain seq x y z
N LYS A 1 -8.79 -9.50 -22.34
CA LYS A 1 -8.25 -9.98 -21.54
C LYS A 1 -9.09 -10.99 -20.84
N ASP A 2 -8.55 -12.18 -20.85
CA ASP A 2 -9.34 -13.39 -20.62
C ASP A 2 -9.33 -13.75 -19.14
N VAL A 3 -10.06 -12.97 -18.34
CA VAL A 3 -10.28 -13.26 -16.92
C VAL A 3 -11.44 -14.26 -16.83
N LYS A 4 -11.20 -15.38 -16.16
CA LYS A 4 -12.18 -16.45 -15.98
C LYS A 4 -12.47 -16.69 -14.50
N PRO A 5 -13.74 -16.90 -14.12
CA PRO A 5 -14.06 -17.33 -12.76
C PRO A 5 -13.42 -18.68 -12.45
N VAL A 6 -12.95 -18.84 -11.21
CA VAL A 6 -12.42 -20.13 -10.71
C VAL A 6 -12.99 -20.39 -9.32
N SER A 7 -13.11 -21.69 -8.98
CA SER A 7 -13.44 -22.12 -7.63
C SER A 7 -12.20 -21.98 -6.75
N SER A 8 -12.36 -21.41 -5.55
CA SER A 8 -11.29 -21.32 -4.57
C SER A 8 -11.79 -21.82 -3.21
N SER A 9 -10.96 -22.60 -2.54
CA SER A 9 -11.20 -23.01 -1.16
C SER A 9 -10.76 -21.94 -0.17
N LYS A 10 -9.99 -20.92 -0.60
CA LYS A 10 -9.51 -19.84 0.25
C LYS A 10 -10.64 -18.88 0.57
N LYS A 11 -10.89 -18.67 1.86
CA LYS A 11 -11.87 -17.70 2.37
C LYS A 11 -11.24 -16.36 2.73
N GLU A 12 -9.91 -16.33 2.86
CA GLU A 12 -9.15 -15.14 3.24
C GLU A 12 -7.81 -15.14 2.52
N VAL A 13 -7.37 -13.97 2.09
CA VAL A 13 -6.02 -13.73 1.58
C VAL A 13 -5.40 -12.57 2.34
N GLU A 14 -4.08 -12.50 2.31
CA GLU A 14 -3.34 -11.49 3.07
C GLU A 14 -2.35 -10.73 2.18
N ASN A 15 -2.24 -9.43 2.45
CA ASN A 15 -1.10 -8.65 2.05
C ASN A 15 -0.08 -8.72 3.20
N LEU A 16 0.97 -9.52 3.05
CA LEU A 16 2.00 -9.73 4.07
C LEU A 16 3.14 -8.73 3.99
N TYR A 17 3.14 -7.87 3.01
CA TYR A 17 4.07 -6.75 2.96
C TYR A 17 3.82 -5.88 4.19
N PHE A 18 4.86 -5.53 4.91
CA PHE A 18 4.80 -4.83 6.19
C PHE A 18 4.31 -5.67 7.39
N SER A 19 4.26 -6.99 7.29
CA SER A 19 3.85 -7.86 8.39
C SER A 19 4.97 -8.27 9.34
N SER A 20 6.23 -8.08 8.95
CA SER A 20 7.40 -8.39 9.76
C SER A 20 7.59 -7.39 10.90
N ASN A 21 8.27 -7.82 11.97
CA ASN A 21 8.65 -6.92 13.07
C ASN A 21 9.91 -6.08 12.76
N GLU A 22 10.53 -6.30 11.61
CA GLU A 22 11.66 -5.50 11.14
C GLU A 22 11.20 -4.13 10.65
N ASP A 23 12.11 -3.16 10.66
CA ASP A 23 11.83 -1.84 10.08
C ASP A 23 11.88 -1.93 8.55
N TYR A 24 10.89 -1.33 7.91
CA TYR A 24 10.82 -1.20 6.46
C TYR A 24 11.31 0.19 6.08
N VAL A 25 12.45 0.27 5.39
CA VAL A 25 13.09 1.54 5.02
C VAL A 25 13.11 1.68 3.51
N TYR A 26 12.51 2.76 3.04
CA TYR A 26 12.38 3.04 1.61
C TYR A 26 12.83 4.45 1.26
N LYS A 27 13.42 4.61 0.09
CA LYS A 27 13.44 5.90 -0.58
C LYS A 27 12.02 6.19 -1.06
N CYS A 28 11.49 7.33 -0.69
CA CYS A 28 10.11 7.71 -1.00
C CYS A 28 10.07 8.91 -1.93
N GLN A 29 9.28 8.79 -2.99
CA GLN A 29 8.98 9.88 -3.91
C GLN A 29 7.47 9.99 -4.03
N MET A 30 6.90 11.09 -3.56
CA MET A 30 5.47 11.37 -3.69
C MET A 30 5.27 12.54 -4.64
N GLU A 31 4.30 12.42 -5.53
CA GLU A 31 3.81 13.52 -6.33
C GLU A 31 2.38 13.83 -5.89
N VAL A 32 2.14 15.07 -5.47
CA VAL A 32 0.82 15.53 -5.01
C VAL A 32 0.49 16.82 -5.75
N TYR A 33 -0.36 16.71 -6.77
CA TYR A 33 -0.79 17.83 -7.61
C TYR A 33 0.37 18.67 -8.15
N GLY A 34 1.38 18.00 -8.71
CA GLY A 34 2.56 18.65 -9.29
C GLY A 34 3.65 19.03 -8.30
N ASN A 35 3.44 18.80 -6.99
CA ASN A 35 4.45 19.04 -5.96
C ASN A 35 5.15 17.74 -5.63
N ASP A 36 6.48 17.74 -5.69
CA ASP A 36 7.29 16.58 -5.36
C ASP A 36 7.71 16.62 -3.89
N ILE A 37 7.43 15.53 -3.18
CA ILE A 37 7.84 15.33 -1.79
C ILE A 37 8.76 14.10 -1.77
N THR A 38 10.03 14.29 -1.44
CA THR A 38 11.01 13.20 -1.44
C THR A 38 11.68 13.07 -0.08
N GLY A 39 12.09 11.85 0.24
CA GLY A 39 12.79 11.57 1.48
C GLY A 39 12.89 10.09 1.77
N ILE A 40 13.13 9.76 3.03
CA ILE A 40 13.24 8.39 3.52
C ILE A 40 11.99 8.09 4.34
N LEU A 41 11.31 7.00 3.98
CA LEU A 41 10.13 6.52 4.67
C LEU A 41 10.49 5.29 5.48
N ILE A 42 10.11 5.30 6.76
CA ILE A 42 10.30 4.18 7.67
C ILE A 42 8.93 3.74 8.15
N ILE A 43 8.61 2.46 7.95
CA ILE A 43 7.37 1.85 8.43
C ILE A 43 7.74 0.76 9.41
N LYS A 44 7.14 0.83 10.60
CA LYS A 44 7.37 -0.13 11.68
C LYS A 44 6.04 -0.64 12.22
N LYS A 45 5.93 -1.96 12.33
CA LYS A 45 4.80 -2.61 12.99
C LYS A 45 4.98 -2.44 14.50
N ILE A 46 4.04 -1.77 15.17
CA ILE A 46 4.09 -1.55 16.62
C ILE A 46 3.13 -2.46 17.40
N SER A 47 2.13 -3.01 16.73
CA SER A 47 1.24 -4.04 17.28
C SER A 47 0.66 -4.85 16.12
N GLU A 48 -0.17 -5.84 16.43
CA GLU A 48 -0.84 -6.65 15.38
C GLU A 48 -1.73 -5.82 14.46
N THR A 49 -2.21 -4.66 14.93
CA THR A 49 -3.15 -3.83 14.19
C THR A 49 -2.61 -2.46 13.79
N THR A 50 -1.47 -2.05 14.34
CA THR A 50 -0.99 -0.68 14.19
C THR A 50 0.43 -0.61 13.66
N HIS A 51 0.65 0.31 12.71
CA HIS A 51 1.97 0.66 12.21
C HIS A 51 2.29 2.11 12.53
N ARG A 52 3.57 2.39 12.71
CA ARG A 52 4.08 3.75 12.75
C ARG A 52 4.77 4.05 11.43
N VAL A 53 4.48 5.21 10.87
CA VAL A 53 5.04 5.69 9.60
C VAL A 53 5.73 7.01 9.84
N VAL A 54 7.00 7.06 9.52
CA VAL A 54 7.83 8.27 9.68
C VAL A 54 8.52 8.56 8.36
N MET A 55 8.44 9.81 7.91
CA MET A 55 9.19 10.28 6.76
C MET A 55 10.14 11.39 7.19
N THR A 56 11.39 11.26 6.78
CA THR A 56 12.42 12.28 6.99
C THR A 56 12.91 12.81 5.64
N SER A 57 13.49 14.01 5.65
CA SER A 57 14.24 14.49 4.49
C SER A 57 15.52 13.66 4.33
N ASP A 58 16.20 13.80 3.20
CA ASP A 58 17.48 13.12 2.94
C ASP A 58 18.55 13.52 3.98
N PHE A 59 18.36 14.65 4.65
CA PHE A 59 19.26 15.14 5.71
C PHE A 59 18.83 14.75 7.12
N GLY A 60 17.76 13.92 7.24
CA GLY A 60 17.30 13.39 8.50
C GLY A 60 16.30 14.26 9.26
N ASN A 61 15.86 15.39 8.70
CA ASN A 61 14.84 16.22 9.33
C ASN A 61 13.46 15.57 9.23
N LYS A 62 12.78 15.43 10.35
CA LYS A 62 11.43 14.84 10.37
C LYS A 62 10.45 15.70 9.57
N MET A 63 9.68 15.04 8.70
CA MET A 63 8.66 15.67 7.88
C MET A 63 7.27 15.24 8.26
N ILE A 64 7.07 13.96 8.51
CA ILE A 64 5.76 13.36 8.82
C ILE A 64 5.99 12.23 9.82
N ASP A 65 5.07 12.11 10.79
CA ASP A 65 5.08 11.03 11.76
C ASP A 65 3.64 10.73 12.18
N PHE A 66 3.17 9.51 11.92
CA PHE A 66 1.83 9.11 12.33
C PHE A 66 1.78 7.62 12.69
N GLU A 67 0.75 7.27 13.46
CA GLU A 67 0.37 5.90 13.77
C GLU A 67 -0.96 5.59 13.08
N ILE A 68 -1.07 4.41 12.51
CA ILE A 68 -2.21 4.06 11.66
C ILE A 68 -2.60 2.60 11.82
N SER A 69 -3.92 2.37 11.84
CA SER A 69 -4.53 1.06 11.75
C SER A 69 -5.70 1.12 10.75
N ASP A 70 -6.42 0.02 10.56
CA ASP A 70 -7.57 0.01 9.64
C ASP A 70 -8.64 1.03 10.04
N ASN A 71 -8.77 1.35 11.33
CA ASN A 71 -9.84 2.20 11.86
C ASN A 71 -9.35 3.49 12.52
N ASP A 72 -8.06 3.60 12.83
CA ASP A 72 -7.52 4.71 13.60
C ASP A 72 -6.35 5.37 12.90
N PHE A 73 -6.24 6.67 13.10
CA PHE A 73 -5.14 7.49 12.59
C PHE A 73 -4.77 8.52 13.64
N LYS A 74 -3.50 8.57 14.03
CA LYS A 74 -2.97 9.55 14.97
C LYS A 74 -1.77 10.25 14.34
N LEU A 75 -1.92 11.55 14.08
CA LEU A 75 -0.84 12.38 13.57
C LEU A 75 0.02 12.86 14.74
N ASN A 76 1.28 12.41 14.79
CA ASN A 76 2.22 12.81 15.83
C ASN A 76 2.98 14.08 15.46
N TYR A 77 3.31 14.25 14.18
CA TYR A 77 4.03 15.39 13.67
C TYR A 77 3.81 15.56 12.17
N VAL A 78 3.72 16.79 11.73
CA VAL A 78 3.74 17.16 10.32
C VAL A 78 4.45 18.49 10.15
N LEU A 79 5.35 18.56 9.16
CA LEU A 79 6.03 19.82 8.79
C LEU A 79 4.99 20.83 8.31
N ALA A 80 5.16 22.11 8.69
CA ALA A 80 4.18 23.16 8.42
C ALA A 80 3.77 23.24 6.94
N ASP A 81 4.72 23.10 6.03
CA ASP A 81 4.45 23.14 4.58
C ASP A 81 3.58 21.96 4.10
N LEU A 82 3.55 20.87 4.83
CA LEU A 82 2.76 19.67 4.54
C LEU A 82 1.47 19.62 5.35
N ASP A 83 1.28 20.53 6.30
CA ASP A 83 0.09 20.58 7.17
C ASP A 83 -1.10 21.17 6.42
N LYS A 84 -1.58 20.39 5.46
CA LYS A 84 -2.74 20.72 4.64
C LYS A 84 -3.71 19.54 4.71
N LYS A 85 -4.98 19.86 4.89
CA LYS A 85 -6.03 18.86 5.00
C LYS A 85 -5.99 17.83 3.86
N LEU A 86 -5.74 18.29 2.64
CA LEU A 86 -5.65 17.41 1.46
C LEU A 86 -4.49 16.42 1.59
N VAL A 87 -3.32 16.87 2.02
CA VAL A 87 -2.12 16.03 2.18
C VAL A 87 -2.36 15.00 3.29
N ILE A 88 -2.86 15.45 4.45
CA ILE A 88 -3.10 14.56 5.59
C ILE A 88 -4.16 13.51 5.26
N ASN A 89 -5.25 13.88 4.60
CA ASN A 89 -6.29 12.93 4.18
C ASN A 89 -5.76 11.91 3.19
N PHE A 90 -4.94 12.33 2.24
CA PHE A 90 -4.31 11.45 1.27
C PHE A 90 -3.37 10.44 1.98
N LEU A 91 -2.51 10.90 2.89
CA LEU A 91 -1.62 10.03 3.65
C LEU A 91 -2.41 9.01 4.47
N LYS A 92 -3.42 9.47 5.19
CA LYS A 92 -4.28 8.58 5.97
C LYS A 92 -4.93 7.51 5.10
N ASN A 93 -5.62 7.91 4.04
CA ASN A 93 -6.39 6.99 3.22
C ASN A 93 -5.49 6.00 2.47
N ASP A 94 -4.41 6.47 1.87
CA ASP A 94 -3.51 5.62 1.09
C ASP A 94 -2.76 4.62 1.96
N PHE A 95 -2.26 5.06 3.12
CA PHE A 95 -1.53 4.15 4.02
C PHE A 95 -2.45 3.18 4.74
N GLN A 96 -3.71 3.55 5.02
CA GLN A 96 -4.68 2.58 5.53
C GLN A 96 -4.89 1.44 4.54
N GLU A 97 -5.02 1.76 3.25
CA GLU A 97 -5.21 0.74 2.23
C GLU A 97 -3.92 -0.06 1.94
N LEU A 98 -2.76 0.60 1.92
CA LEU A 98 -1.46 -0.07 1.71
C LEU A 98 -1.14 -1.06 2.82
N LEU A 99 -1.41 -0.69 4.07
CA LEU A 99 -1.05 -1.48 5.25
C LEU A 99 -2.15 -2.46 5.68
N LYS A 100 -3.30 -2.45 5.02
CA LYS A 100 -4.37 -3.42 5.26
C LYS A 100 -3.85 -4.82 4.95
N ARG A 101 -3.97 -5.73 5.94
CA ARG A 101 -3.40 -7.07 5.83
C ARG A 101 -4.40 -8.10 5.33
N LYS A 102 -5.57 -8.20 5.96
CA LYS A 102 -6.52 -9.29 5.76
C LYS A 102 -7.67 -8.89 4.85
N PHE A 103 -7.99 -9.78 3.92
CA PHE A 103 -9.08 -9.58 2.96
C PHE A 103 -9.91 -10.86 2.88
N SER A 104 -11.23 -10.73 3.08
CA SER A 104 -12.16 -11.83 2.84
C SER A 104 -12.30 -12.06 1.33
N VAL A 105 -12.33 -13.32 0.90
CA VAL A 105 -12.48 -13.67 -0.51
C VAL A 105 -13.94 -13.95 -0.81
N ASN A 106 -14.55 -13.13 -1.65
CA ASN A 106 -15.92 -13.29 -2.12
C ASN A 106 -16.00 -14.08 -3.43
N GLU A 107 -15.08 -13.78 -4.36
CA GLU A 107 -15.01 -14.42 -5.66
C GLU A 107 -13.54 -14.57 -6.06
N SER A 108 -13.24 -15.55 -6.91
CA SER A 108 -11.90 -15.76 -7.43
C SER A 108 -11.95 -15.87 -8.94
N PHE A 109 -10.93 -15.34 -9.58
CA PHE A 109 -10.75 -15.34 -11.02
C PHE A 109 -9.32 -15.74 -11.36
N GLU A 110 -9.06 -16.01 -12.62
CA GLU A 110 -7.71 -16.19 -13.11
C GLU A 110 -7.55 -15.56 -14.49
N ASP A 111 -6.34 -15.09 -14.78
CA ASP A 111 -5.88 -14.79 -16.12
C ASP A 111 -4.67 -15.68 -16.44
N THR A 112 -3.91 -15.36 -17.48
CA THR A 112 -2.78 -16.20 -17.91
C THR A 112 -1.66 -16.26 -16.86
N LYS A 113 -1.51 -15.22 -16.04
CA LYS A 113 -0.38 -15.07 -15.10
C LYS A 113 -0.78 -15.07 -13.65
N SER A 114 -2.04 -14.77 -13.34
CA SER A 114 -2.44 -14.45 -11.98
C SER A 114 -3.69 -15.23 -11.54
N ILE A 115 -3.74 -15.52 -10.23
CA ILE A 115 -4.97 -15.81 -9.52
C ILE A 115 -5.43 -14.49 -8.90
N ILE A 116 -6.69 -14.14 -9.09
CA ILE A 116 -7.24 -12.85 -8.65
C ILE A 116 -8.32 -13.12 -7.61
N SER A 117 -8.14 -12.54 -6.42
CA SER A 117 -9.13 -12.61 -5.35
C SER A 117 -9.89 -11.29 -5.26
N LEU A 118 -11.22 -11.38 -5.29
CA LEU A 118 -12.09 -10.22 -5.09
C LEU A 118 -12.58 -10.20 -3.65
N SER A 119 -12.31 -9.09 -2.96
CA SER A 119 -12.78 -8.83 -1.61
C SER A 119 -13.72 -7.64 -1.63
N LYS A 120 -14.94 -7.84 -1.13
CA LYS A 120 -15.95 -6.78 -1.05
C LYS A 120 -16.17 -6.38 0.39
N MET A 121 -16.18 -5.07 0.66
CA MET A 121 -16.40 -4.52 1.99
C MET A 121 -17.23 -3.24 1.89
N GLY A 122 -18.57 -3.39 1.96
CA GLY A 122 -19.49 -2.28 1.75
C GLY A 122 -19.38 -1.73 0.33
N LYS A 123 -19.09 -0.45 0.21
CA LYS A 123 -18.90 0.21 -1.09
C LYS A 123 -17.50 0.03 -1.66
N LYS A 124 -16.58 -0.56 -0.88
CA LYS A 124 -15.19 -0.80 -1.27
C LYS A 124 -15.04 -2.20 -1.83
N SER A 125 -14.21 -2.34 -2.84
CA SER A 125 -13.81 -3.64 -3.37
C SER A 125 -12.32 -3.64 -3.68
N TYR A 126 -11.70 -4.80 -3.50
CA TYR A 126 -10.27 -5.00 -3.71
C TYR A 126 -10.07 -6.19 -4.62
N TYR A 127 -9.30 -6.03 -5.69
CA TYR A 127 -8.86 -7.11 -6.55
C TYR A 127 -7.39 -7.34 -6.27
N LEU A 128 -7.06 -8.50 -5.68
CA LEU A 128 -5.69 -8.86 -5.33
C LEU A 128 -5.16 -9.87 -6.34
N PHE A 129 -4.07 -9.54 -6.99
CA PHE A 129 -3.45 -10.34 -8.03
C PHE A 129 -2.23 -11.05 -7.47
N PHE A 130 -2.30 -12.38 -7.44
CA PHE A 130 -1.19 -13.24 -7.01
C PHE A 130 -0.61 -13.96 -8.22
N ASP A 131 0.71 -13.89 -8.39
CA ASP A 131 1.42 -14.55 -9.47
C ASP A 131 1.27 -16.07 -9.35
N LYS A 132 0.95 -16.75 -10.46
CA LYS A 132 0.76 -18.22 -10.47
C LYS A 132 2.04 -18.99 -10.20
N GLU A 133 3.20 -18.45 -10.60
CA GLU A 133 4.47 -19.14 -10.47
C GLU A 133 5.01 -19.12 -9.04
N ASN A 134 4.95 -17.99 -8.36
CA ASN A 134 5.59 -17.81 -7.07
C ASN A 134 4.61 -17.45 -5.93
N SER A 135 3.33 -17.29 -6.23
CA SER A 135 2.27 -16.92 -5.26
C SER A 135 2.44 -15.53 -4.63
N LEU A 136 3.32 -14.69 -5.17
CA LEU A 136 3.53 -13.34 -4.64
C LEU A 136 2.41 -12.40 -5.06
N LEU A 137 2.00 -11.52 -4.16
CA LEU A 137 1.07 -10.43 -4.45
C LEU A 137 1.79 -9.40 -5.32
N THR A 138 1.27 -9.16 -6.52
CA THR A 138 1.87 -8.24 -7.48
C THR A 138 1.09 -6.95 -7.67
N LYS A 139 -0.22 -6.96 -7.35
CA LYS A 139 -1.08 -5.83 -7.63
C LYS A 139 -2.32 -5.88 -6.76
N ILE A 140 -2.77 -4.70 -6.34
CA ILE A 140 -4.11 -4.51 -5.76
C ILE A 140 -4.79 -3.39 -6.52
N ILE A 141 -6.00 -3.65 -7.02
CA ILE A 141 -6.88 -2.61 -7.55
C ILE A 141 -7.93 -2.30 -6.49
N TYR A 142 -7.91 -1.09 -5.97
CA TYR A 142 -8.90 -0.60 -5.04
C TYR A 142 -9.99 0.15 -5.79
N THR A 143 -11.24 -0.27 -5.56
CA THR A 143 -12.42 0.38 -6.15
C THR A 143 -13.36 0.88 -5.05
N LYS A 144 -14.09 1.92 -5.35
CA LYS A 144 -15.14 2.44 -4.49
C LYS A 144 -16.35 2.82 -5.35
N LYS A 145 -17.54 2.34 -4.98
CA LYS A 145 -18.75 2.53 -5.78
C LYS A 145 -18.56 2.08 -7.24
N ASN A 146 -17.91 0.93 -7.43
CA ASN A 146 -17.64 0.31 -8.73
C ASN A 146 -16.73 1.14 -9.65
N ARG A 147 -15.97 2.09 -9.10
CA ARG A 147 -14.97 2.86 -9.84
C ARG A 147 -13.59 2.61 -9.29
N GLU A 148 -12.66 2.34 -10.18
CA GLU A 148 -11.25 2.19 -9.84
C GLU A 148 -10.70 3.50 -9.28
N LYS A 149 -10.09 3.43 -8.10
CA LYS A 149 -9.57 4.60 -7.38
C LYS A 149 -8.06 4.60 -7.28
N ILE A 150 -7.47 3.49 -6.86
CA ILE A 150 -6.02 3.38 -6.63
C ILE A 150 -5.55 2.05 -7.17
N ASN A 151 -4.41 2.08 -7.87
CA ASN A 151 -3.64 0.88 -8.22
C ASN A 151 -2.39 0.82 -7.37
N PHE A 152 -2.20 -0.33 -6.72
CA PHE A 152 -0.98 -0.66 -5.99
C PHE A 152 -0.23 -1.71 -6.80
N SER A 153 1.03 -1.46 -7.10
CA SER A 153 1.90 -2.42 -7.78
C SER A 153 3.08 -2.76 -6.88
N PHE A 154 3.45 -4.04 -6.86
CA PHE A 154 4.51 -4.54 -5.98
C PHE A 154 5.51 -5.36 -6.80
N GLU A 155 6.80 -5.14 -6.56
CA GLU A 155 7.87 -6.02 -7.02
C GLU A 155 8.53 -6.62 -5.80
N ALA A 156 8.51 -7.94 -5.69
CA ALA A 156 8.99 -8.65 -4.51
C ALA A 156 9.66 -9.97 -4.87
N LYS A 157 10.56 -10.42 -3.99
CA LYS A 157 11.21 -11.73 -4.04
C LYS A 157 10.67 -12.67 -2.97
N LYS A 158 10.05 -12.11 -1.93
CA LYS A 158 9.44 -12.86 -0.83
C LYS A 158 8.15 -12.21 -0.37
N PRO A 159 7.23 -12.95 0.28
CA PRO A 159 5.90 -12.42 0.62
C PRO A 159 5.87 -11.28 1.62
N THR A 160 6.92 -11.14 2.43
CA THR A 160 6.95 -10.20 3.57
C THR A 160 7.65 -8.88 3.27
N PHE A 161 8.24 -8.74 2.09
CA PHE A 161 8.96 -7.53 1.71
C PHE A 161 8.89 -7.29 0.21
N ALA A 162 8.41 -6.13 -0.21
CA ALA A 162 8.44 -5.68 -1.60
C ALA A 162 9.58 -4.68 -1.78
N GLU A 163 10.46 -4.92 -2.75
CA GLU A 163 11.59 -4.04 -3.06
C GLU A 163 11.15 -2.75 -3.71
N MET A 164 10.03 -2.79 -4.44
CA MET A 164 9.43 -1.61 -5.04
C MET A 164 7.92 -1.64 -4.88
N ILE A 165 7.35 -0.50 -4.50
CA ILE A 165 5.90 -0.29 -4.37
C ILE A 165 5.53 0.99 -5.10
N TYR A 166 4.49 0.91 -5.92
CA TYR A 166 3.97 2.05 -6.65
C TYR A 166 2.47 2.18 -6.42
N LEU A 167 2.05 3.36 -5.94
CA LEU A 167 0.65 3.73 -5.78
C LEU A 167 0.31 4.80 -6.80
N GLU A 168 -0.76 4.60 -7.54
CA GLU A 168 -1.24 5.55 -8.53
C GLU A 168 -2.73 5.77 -8.38
N HIS A 169 -3.13 7.02 -8.15
CA HIS A 169 -4.54 7.41 -8.15
C HIS A 169 -5.07 7.57 -9.57
N LYS A 170 -6.31 7.18 -9.81
CA LYS A 170 -6.95 7.31 -11.12
C LYS A 170 -7.57 8.68 -11.35
N ASP A 171 -8.19 9.26 -10.31
CA ASP A 171 -8.92 10.52 -10.41
C ASP A 171 -8.08 11.76 -10.06
N PHE A 172 -6.92 11.57 -9.46
CA PHE A 172 -6.08 12.65 -8.94
C PHE A 172 -4.63 12.50 -9.40
N LYS A 173 -3.93 13.63 -9.50
CA LYS A 173 -2.48 13.62 -9.76
C LYS A 173 -1.72 13.36 -8.45
N ILE A 174 -1.90 12.17 -7.92
CA ILE A 174 -1.24 11.70 -6.70
C ILE A 174 -0.64 10.34 -7.01
N ASN A 175 0.66 10.21 -6.76
CA ASN A 175 1.35 8.92 -6.80
C ASN A 175 2.43 8.84 -5.74
N ILE A 176 2.75 7.62 -5.33
CA ILE A 176 3.81 7.31 -4.37
C ILE A 176 4.67 6.21 -4.96
N LYS A 177 5.99 6.43 -4.96
CA LYS A 177 6.98 5.40 -5.30
C LYS A 177 7.86 5.12 -4.09
N LEU A 178 7.97 3.85 -3.73
CA LEU A 178 8.82 3.39 -2.65
C LEU A 178 9.86 2.42 -3.23
N PHE A 179 11.14 2.72 -2.98
CA PHE A 179 12.27 1.90 -3.42
C PHE A 179 13.07 1.45 -2.22
N GLN A 180 13.44 0.17 -2.18
CA GLN A 180 14.33 -0.34 -1.16
C GLN A 180 15.65 0.44 -1.16
N ILE A 181 16.10 0.83 0.04
CA ILE A 181 17.45 1.38 0.21
C ILE A 181 18.39 0.20 0.44
N THR A 182 19.40 0.07 -0.41
CA THR A 182 20.45 -0.94 -0.25
C THR A 182 21.66 -0.31 0.42
N GLU A 183 22.27 -1.03 1.38
CA GLU A 183 23.42 -0.53 2.17
C GLU A 183 24.71 -0.34 1.34
N THR A 184 24.70 -0.63 0.07
CA THR A 184 25.89 -0.64 -0.78
C THR A 184 26.08 0.61 -1.62
N ASP A 185 25.30 1.66 -1.40
CA ASP A 185 25.40 2.91 -2.19
C ASP A 185 25.87 4.09 -1.32
#